data_96e92b7388b42337931333fca433cf34
#
_entry.id   96e92b7388b42337931333fca433cf34
#
_cell.length_a   1.000
_cell.length_b   1.000
_cell.length_c   1.000
_cell.angle_alpha   90.00
_cell.angle_beta   90.00
_cell.angle_gamma   90.00
#
_symmetry.space_group_name_H-M   'P 1'
#
loop_
_entity.id
_entity.type
_entity.pdbx_description
1 polymer ?
#
loop_
_entity_poly.entity_id
_entity_poly.type
_entity_poly.pdbx_seq_one_letter_code
_entity_poly.pdbx_strand_id
1 'polypeptide(L)'
;KLQPGDKMAGRHGNKGVISRILPIEDMPFLEDGTHVDIVLNPLGVPSRMNVGQIFETHLGWAARGLGQQIKTALEDWRHANPNPQAAEPPAAIADKLKDIYGENYHAQIDARSPAEIIELAENLKAGVPMGTPVFDGAREADVSAMLAKAGYDTSGQVTLYDGRTGDAFDRKVTVGIIYMLKLHHLVDDKIHARSIGPYSLVTQQPLGGKAQFGG
;
A
#
# COMPACT_ATOMS: atom_id res chain seq x y z
N LYS A 1 -3.78 1.85 -17.81
CA LYS A 1 -2.99 0.60 -17.82
C LYS A 1 -1.51 0.97 -17.66
N LEU A 2 -0.74 0.18 -16.88
CA LEU A 2 0.71 0.34 -16.74
C LEU A 2 1.43 -0.49 -17.80
N GLN A 3 2.59 -0.01 -18.23
CA GLN A 3 3.46 -0.74 -19.14
C GLN A 3 4.93 -0.53 -18.76
N PRO A 4 5.85 -1.42 -19.16
CA PRO A 4 7.27 -1.26 -18.91
C PRO A 4 7.75 0.07 -19.51
N GLY A 5 8.57 0.82 -18.75
CA GLY A 5 9.04 2.15 -19.12
C GLY A 5 8.21 3.31 -18.56
N ASP A 6 6.99 3.08 -18.06
CA ASP A 6 6.22 4.09 -17.33
C ASP A 6 6.87 4.43 -15.99
N LYS A 7 6.75 5.68 -15.57
CA LYS A 7 7.34 6.17 -14.33
C LYS A 7 6.32 6.17 -13.20
N MET A 8 6.70 5.58 -12.07
CA MET A 8 5.95 5.59 -10.83
C MET A 8 6.76 6.21 -9.70
N ALA A 9 6.08 6.69 -8.68
CA ALA A 9 6.71 7.21 -7.47
C ALA A 9 5.80 7.04 -6.26
N GLY A 10 6.40 6.95 -5.08
CA GLY A 10 5.71 7.16 -3.81
C GLY A 10 5.73 8.64 -3.40
N ARG A 11 5.45 8.90 -2.11
CA ARG A 11 5.41 10.26 -1.53
C ARG A 11 6.72 10.70 -0.88
N HIS A 12 7.80 9.91 -1.01
CA HIS A 12 9.09 10.11 -0.31
C HIS A 12 10.26 10.36 -1.27
N GLY A 13 10.01 10.88 -2.47
CA GLY A 13 11.04 11.05 -3.49
C GLY A 13 11.54 9.73 -4.10
N ASN A 14 10.89 8.63 -3.81
CA ASN A 14 11.17 7.29 -4.30
C ASN A 14 10.56 7.07 -5.68
N LYS A 15 11.18 7.64 -6.69
CA LYS A 15 10.78 7.52 -8.09
C LYS A 15 11.48 6.34 -8.76
N GLY A 16 10.78 5.69 -9.65
CA GLY A 16 11.33 4.59 -10.44
C GLY A 16 10.60 4.38 -11.75
N VAL A 17 11.21 3.62 -12.62
CA VAL A 17 10.65 3.21 -13.90
C VAL A 17 10.32 1.73 -13.84
N ILE A 18 9.16 1.35 -14.36
CA ILE A 18 8.74 -0.05 -14.41
C ILE A 18 9.66 -0.80 -15.36
N SER A 19 10.37 -1.80 -14.83
CA SER A 19 11.28 -2.64 -15.60
C SER A 19 10.57 -3.85 -16.21
N ARG A 20 9.70 -4.51 -15.45
CA ARG A 20 8.98 -5.71 -15.87
C ARG A 20 7.56 -5.72 -15.30
N ILE A 21 6.67 -6.33 -16.04
CA ILE A 21 5.32 -6.71 -15.58
C ILE A 21 5.24 -8.22 -15.69
N LEU A 22 4.96 -8.87 -14.58
CA LEU A 22 4.86 -10.32 -14.48
C LEU A 22 3.39 -10.73 -14.31
N PRO A 23 3.02 -11.95 -14.72
CA PRO A 23 1.77 -12.57 -14.33
C PRO A 23 1.68 -12.66 -12.80
N ILE A 24 0.47 -12.67 -12.25
CA ILE A 24 0.25 -12.71 -10.80
C ILE A 24 0.82 -14.00 -10.18
N GLU A 25 0.82 -15.08 -10.93
CA GLU A 25 1.33 -16.39 -10.51
C GLU A 25 2.85 -16.39 -10.28
N ASP A 26 3.57 -15.52 -10.99
CA ASP A 26 5.03 -15.40 -10.87
C ASP A 26 5.46 -14.41 -9.77
N MET A 27 4.52 -13.67 -9.20
CA MET A 27 4.81 -12.71 -8.14
C MET A 27 5.01 -13.41 -6.79
N PRO A 28 5.89 -12.88 -5.93
CA PRO A 28 6.04 -13.39 -4.58
C PRO A 28 4.73 -13.36 -3.80
N PHE A 29 4.52 -14.30 -2.91
CA PHE A 29 3.31 -14.41 -2.12
C PHE A 29 3.60 -14.72 -0.64
N LEU A 30 2.65 -14.37 0.20
CA LEU A 30 2.64 -14.61 1.64
C LEU A 30 2.13 -16.03 1.95
N GLU A 31 2.27 -16.48 3.20
CA GLU A 31 1.76 -17.78 3.66
C GLU A 31 0.24 -17.95 3.46
N ASP A 32 -0.52 -16.85 3.50
CA ASP A 32 -1.96 -16.83 3.24
C ASP A 32 -2.33 -16.89 1.75
N GLY A 33 -1.34 -16.96 0.86
CA GLY A 33 -1.53 -16.94 -0.59
C GLY A 33 -1.73 -15.55 -1.19
N THR A 34 -1.68 -14.48 -0.40
CA THR A 34 -1.78 -13.10 -0.91
C THR A 34 -0.52 -12.74 -1.69
N HIS A 35 -0.68 -12.35 -2.96
CA HIS A 35 0.43 -11.92 -3.80
C HIS A 35 0.85 -10.47 -3.53
N VAL A 36 2.13 -10.17 -3.74
CA VAL A 36 2.67 -8.81 -3.73
C VAL A 36 2.34 -8.15 -5.07
N ASP A 37 1.87 -6.91 -5.04
CA ASP A 37 1.54 -6.17 -6.26
C ASP A 37 2.76 -5.52 -6.91
N ILE A 38 3.71 -5.06 -6.11
CA ILE A 38 4.91 -4.34 -6.57
C ILE A 38 6.12 -4.82 -5.77
N VAL A 39 7.22 -5.06 -6.47
CA VAL A 39 8.54 -5.31 -5.89
C VAL A 39 9.42 -4.10 -6.14
N LEU A 40 9.95 -3.52 -5.07
CA LEU A 40 10.81 -2.35 -5.13
C LEU A 40 12.26 -2.73 -4.85
N ASN A 41 13.20 -2.07 -5.55
CA ASN A 41 14.62 -2.28 -5.31
C ASN A 41 15.04 -1.65 -3.98
N PRO A 42 15.56 -2.41 -3.01
CA PRO A 42 15.96 -1.89 -1.71
C PRO A 42 17.16 -0.93 -1.77
N LEU A 43 17.98 -0.99 -2.82
CA LEU A 43 19.10 -0.07 -3.00
C LEU A 43 18.68 1.39 -3.15
N GLY A 44 17.41 1.66 -3.47
CA GLY A 44 16.85 3.00 -3.55
C GLY A 44 16.64 3.69 -2.19
N VAL A 45 16.81 3.00 -1.07
CA VAL A 45 16.55 3.52 0.28
C VAL A 45 17.81 4.02 0.98
N PRO A 46 18.91 3.24 1.16
CA PRO A 46 20.03 3.61 2.02
C PRO A 46 20.75 4.87 1.54
N SER A 47 21.03 4.97 0.24
CA SER A 47 21.77 6.10 -0.33
C SER A 47 20.98 7.41 -0.35
N ARG A 48 19.65 7.34 -0.30
CA ARG A 48 18.75 8.52 -0.38
C ARG A 48 18.22 8.96 0.97
N MET A 49 18.45 8.21 2.03
CA MET A 49 18.06 8.52 3.41
C MET A 49 16.56 8.83 3.58
N ASN A 50 15.71 8.32 2.69
CA ASN A 50 14.26 8.51 2.73
C ASN A 50 13.56 7.38 3.52
N VAL A 51 13.91 7.25 4.79
CA VAL A 51 13.43 6.19 5.69
C VAL A 51 11.91 6.25 5.90
N GLY A 52 11.30 7.42 5.70
CA GLY A 52 9.85 7.61 5.82
C GLY A 52 9.02 6.63 4.98
N GLN A 53 9.54 6.17 3.83
CA GLN A 53 8.85 5.15 3.03
C GLN A 53 8.75 3.79 3.74
N ILE A 54 9.74 3.45 4.57
CA ILE A 54 9.73 2.21 5.35
C ILE A 54 8.69 2.31 6.48
N PHE A 55 8.64 3.44 7.18
CA PHE A 55 7.62 3.69 8.20
C PHE A 55 6.21 3.69 7.61
N GLU A 56 6.01 4.29 6.44
CA GLU A 56 4.73 4.22 5.73
C GLU A 56 4.35 2.76 5.41
N THR A 57 5.29 1.97 4.91
CA THR A 57 5.07 0.57 4.58
C THR A 57 4.67 -0.25 5.81
N HIS A 58 5.40 -0.10 6.91
CA HIS A 58 5.09 -0.79 8.17
C HIS A 58 3.73 -0.37 8.75
N LEU A 59 3.46 0.93 8.77
CA LEU A 59 2.21 1.44 9.30
C LEU A 59 1.01 1.03 8.42
N GLY A 60 1.20 1.03 7.09
CA GLY A 60 0.19 0.52 6.16
C GLY A 60 -0.08 -0.97 6.35
N TRP A 61 0.95 -1.77 6.68
CA TRP A 61 0.79 -3.17 7.01
C TRP A 61 -0.02 -3.37 8.29
N ALA A 62 0.32 -2.63 9.35
CA ALA A 62 -0.44 -2.62 10.60
C ALA A 62 -1.90 -2.19 10.38
N ALA A 63 -2.13 -1.14 9.59
CA ALA A 63 -3.46 -0.65 9.26
C ALA A 63 -4.34 -1.71 8.58
N ARG A 64 -3.77 -2.48 7.64
CA ARG A 64 -4.44 -3.59 6.99
C ARG A 64 -4.77 -4.71 7.99
N GLY A 65 -3.81 -5.08 8.84
CA GLY A 65 -4.00 -6.12 9.84
C GLY A 65 -5.09 -5.78 10.85
N LEU A 66 -5.12 -4.55 11.33
CA LEU A 66 -6.18 -4.05 12.20
C LEU A 66 -7.55 -4.07 11.50
N GLY A 67 -7.59 -3.69 10.22
CA GLY A 67 -8.81 -3.78 9.42
C GLY A 67 -9.33 -5.22 9.28
N GLN A 68 -8.44 -6.19 9.09
CA GLN A 68 -8.82 -7.61 9.06
C GLN A 68 -9.35 -8.10 10.41
N GLN A 69 -8.77 -7.66 11.53
CA GLN A 69 -9.29 -7.99 12.86
C GLN A 69 -10.70 -7.42 13.08
N ILE A 70 -10.97 -6.18 12.61
CA ILE A 70 -12.31 -5.58 12.65
C ILE A 70 -13.26 -6.39 11.77
N LYS A 71 -12.83 -6.79 10.57
CA LYS A 71 -13.64 -7.61 9.66
C LYS A 71 -14.05 -8.94 10.31
N THR A 72 -13.11 -9.65 10.90
CA THR A 72 -13.39 -10.91 11.62
C THR A 72 -14.37 -10.69 12.75
N ALA A 73 -14.15 -9.67 13.59
CA ALA A 73 -15.08 -9.35 14.69
C ALA A 73 -16.48 -8.99 14.18
N LEU A 74 -16.60 -8.32 13.03
CA LEU A 74 -17.87 -8.00 12.39
C LEU A 74 -18.58 -9.23 11.84
N GLU A 75 -17.84 -10.14 11.23
CA GLU A 75 -18.36 -11.42 10.73
C GLU A 75 -18.84 -12.31 11.89
N ASP A 76 -18.06 -12.45 12.95
CA ASP A 76 -18.42 -13.20 14.15
C ASP A 76 -19.69 -12.62 14.81
N TRP A 77 -19.77 -11.30 14.92
CA TRP A 77 -20.95 -10.65 15.46
C TRP A 77 -22.21 -10.91 14.58
N ARG A 78 -22.07 -10.87 13.25
CA ARG A 78 -23.19 -11.17 12.32
C ARG A 78 -23.62 -12.63 12.41
N HIS A 79 -22.69 -13.55 12.55
CA HIS A 79 -23.02 -14.96 12.74
C HIS A 79 -23.75 -15.21 14.06
N ALA A 80 -23.37 -14.50 15.11
CA ALA A 80 -24.06 -14.59 16.41
C ALA A 80 -25.44 -13.91 16.40
N ASN A 81 -25.64 -12.91 15.53
CA ASN A 81 -26.86 -12.09 15.45
C ASN A 81 -27.52 -12.13 14.06
N PRO A 82 -28.13 -13.24 13.65
CA PRO A 82 -28.72 -13.38 12.32
C PRO A 82 -29.95 -12.49 12.12
N ASN A 83 -30.57 -12.00 13.19
CA ASN A 83 -31.71 -11.08 13.12
C ASN A 83 -31.29 -9.67 13.55
N PRO A 84 -31.23 -8.69 12.62
CA PRO A 84 -30.78 -7.32 12.92
C PRO A 84 -31.64 -6.57 13.93
N GLN A 85 -32.92 -6.95 14.07
CA GLN A 85 -33.87 -6.27 14.96
C GLN A 85 -33.74 -6.71 16.43
N ALA A 86 -33.14 -7.89 16.66
CA ALA A 86 -32.92 -8.47 17.99
C ALA A 86 -31.40 -8.60 18.31
N ALA A 87 -30.56 -7.92 17.55
CA ALA A 87 -29.12 -8.03 17.68
C ALA A 87 -28.61 -7.40 18.97
N GLU A 88 -27.68 -8.10 19.64
CA GLU A 88 -26.97 -7.57 20.79
C GLU A 88 -26.05 -6.40 20.39
N PRO A 89 -25.78 -5.44 21.31
CA PRO A 89 -24.84 -4.37 21.04
C PRO A 89 -23.46 -4.92 20.62
N PRO A 90 -22.81 -4.31 19.63
CA PRO A 90 -21.50 -4.78 19.14
C PRO A 90 -20.34 -4.40 20.07
N ALA A 91 -20.39 -4.84 21.33
CA ALA A 91 -19.44 -4.47 22.38
C ALA A 91 -17.99 -4.85 22.00
N ALA A 92 -17.78 -6.05 21.51
CA ALA A 92 -16.44 -6.51 21.09
C ALA A 92 -15.84 -5.67 19.95
N ILE A 93 -16.67 -5.17 19.05
CA ILE A 93 -16.24 -4.27 17.96
C ILE A 93 -15.92 -2.89 18.54
N ALA A 94 -16.74 -2.37 19.43
CA ALA A 94 -16.51 -1.10 20.11
C ALA A 94 -15.21 -1.11 20.93
N ASP A 95 -14.93 -2.19 21.66
CA ASP A 95 -13.70 -2.35 22.43
C ASP A 95 -12.46 -2.42 21.54
N LYS A 96 -12.53 -3.12 20.41
CA LYS A 96 -11.46 -3.10 19.41
C LYS A 96 -11.23 -1.72 18.82
N LEU A 97 -12.27 -0.98 18.51
CA LEU A 97 -12.14 0.40 18.01
C LEU A 97 -11.50 1.32 19.06
N LYS A 98 -11.86 1.16 20.34
CA LYS A 98 -11.24 1.90 21.44
C LYS A 98 -9.75 1.59 21.58
N ASP A 99 -9.37 0.32 21.48
CA ASP A 99 -7.96 -0.07 21.53
C ASP A 99 -7.14 0.54 20.37
N ILE A 100 -7.70 0.57 19.15
CA ILE A 100 -7.04 1.12 17.96
C ILE A 100 -6.87 2.63 18.07
N TYR A 101 -7.93 3.35 18.41
CA TYR A 101 -7.94 4.82 18.41
C TYR A 101 -7.39 5.45 19.71
N GLY A 102 -7.28 4.67 20.77
CA GLY A 102 -6.76 5.11 22.07
C GLY A 102 -7.75 5.92 22.90
N GLU A 103 -7.33 6.26 24.12
CA GLU A 103 -8.17 6.84 25.16
C GLU A 103 -8.89 8.14 24.76
N ASN A 104 -8.27 8.97 23.95
CA ASN A 104 -8.82 10.25 23.50
C ASN A 104 -10.13 10.10 22.71
N TYR A 105 -10.37 8.95 22.13
CA TYR A 105 -11.55 8.67 21.29
C TYR A 105 -12.61 7.80 21.99
N HIS A 106 -12.36 7.31 23.20
CA HIS A 106 -13.29 6.43 23.92
C HIS A 106 -14.66 7.10 24.09
N ALA A 107 -14.70 8.34 24.53
CA ALA A 107 -15.96 9.07 24.72
C ALA A 107 -16.75 9.25 23.40
N GLN A 108 -16.06 9.41 22.28
CA GLN A 108 -16.70 9.54 20.97
C GLN A 108 -17.26 8.23 20.47
N ILE A 109 -16.59 7.10 20.77
CA ILE A 109 -17.06 5.76 20.41
C ILE A 109 -18.25 5.38 21.28
N ASP A 110 -18.19 5.67 22.59
CA ASP A 110 -19.29 5.38 23.54
C ASP A 110 -20.56 6.20 23.27
N ALA A 111 -20.42 7.38 22.67
CA ALA A 111 -21.56 8.22 22.28
C ALA A 111 -22.28 7.73 21.02
N ARG A 112 -21.71 6.78 20.28
CA ARG A 112 -22.30 6.27 19.02
C ARG A 112 -23.36 5.23 19.29
N SER A 113 -24.37 5.22 18.45
CA SER A 113 -25.37 4.15 18.42
C SER A 113 -24.77 2.83 17.91
N PRO A 114 -25.36 1.66 18.26
CA PRO A 114 -24.90 0.37 17.74
C PRO A 114 -24.87 0.31 16.21
N ALA A 115 -25.80 0.95 15.51
CA ALA A 115 -25.83 1.01 14.06
C ALA A 115 -24.63 1.80 13.47
N GLU A 116 -24.28 2.93 14.09
CA GLU A 116 -23.14 3.74 13.67
C GLU A 116 -21.79 3.03 13.94
N ILE A 117 -21.71 2.21 15.00
CA ILE A 117 -20.53 1.38 15.27
C ILE A 117 -20.34 0.32 14.18
N ILE A 118 -21.44 -0.32 13.76
CA ILE A 118 -21.40 -1.32 12.68
C ILE A 118 -21.02 -0.66 11.36
N GLU A 119 -21.61 0.48 11.03
CA GLU A 119 -21.27 1.25 9.81
C GLU A 119 -19.78 1.65 9.82
N LEU A 120 -19.28 2.14 10.94
CA LEU A 120 -17.87 2.47 11.10
C LEU A 120 -16.98 1.23 10.90
N ALA A 121 -17.33 0.10 11.49
CA ALA A 121 -16.59 -1.15 11.31
C ALA A 121 -16.60 -1.62 9.86
N GLU A 122 -17.71 -1.46 9.14
CA GLU A 122 -17.77 -1.77 7.70
C GLU A 122 -16.85 -0.90 6.86
N ASN A 123 -16.74 0.36 7.19
CA ASN A 123 -15.84 1.29 6.50
C ASN A 123 -14.36 0.98 6.78
N LEU A 124 -14.05 0.42 7.94
CA LEU A 124 -12.68 0.13 8.40
C LEU A 124 -12.20 -1.29 8.07
N LYS A 125 -13.06 -2.19 7.61
CA LYS A 125 -12.72 -3.60 7.37
C LYS A 125 -11.61 -3.82 6.32
N ALA A 126 -11.41 -2.88 5.40
CA ALA A 126 -10.36 -2.94 4.40
C ALA A 126 -9.00 -2.45 4.91
N GLY A 127 -9.01 -1.66 5.96
CA GLY A 127 -7.84 -1.06 6.61
C GLY A 127 -8.22 0.18 7.39
N VAL A 128 -7.53 0.42 8.49
CA VAL A 128 -7.73 1.59 9.34
C VAL A 128 -6.91 2.76 8.78
N PRO A 129 -7.53 3.87 8.35
CA PRO A 129 -6.76 5.03 7.89
C PRO A 129 -5.98 5.62 9.06
N MET A 130 -4.69 5.87 8.83
CA MET A 130 -3.79 6.48 9.79
C MET A 130 -3.18 7.74 9.19
N GLY A 131 -3.10 8.80 9.98
CA GLY A 131 -2.49 10.05 9.59
C GLY A 131 -1.85 10.72 10.79
N THR A 132 -0.78 11.49 10.54
CA THR A 132 -0.06 12.25 11.53
C THR A 132 0.03 13.71 11.12
N PRO A 133 0.12 14.65 12.08
CA PRO A 133 0.45 16.05 11.76
C PRO A 133 1.82 16.15 11.07
N VAL A 134 1.99 17.20 10.26
CA VAL A 134 3.19 17.36 9.42
C VAL A 134 4.49 17.41 10.24
N PHE A 135 4.47 18.08 11.41
CA PHE A 135 5.64 18.25 12.27
C PHE A 135 5.63 17.39 13.53
N ASP A 136 4.64 16.54 13.71
CA ASP A 136 4.54 15.59 14.83
C ASP A 136 4.17 14.21 14.27
N GLY A 137 5.07 13.65 13.48
CA GLY A 137 4.93 12.35 12.84
C GLY A 137 5.06 11.20 13.83
N ALA A 138 4.62 10.01 13.40
CA ALA A 138 4.76 8.78 14.16
C ALA A 138 6.24 8.45 14.40
N ARG A 139 6.57 8.09 15.63
CA ARG A 139 7.90 7.62 16.03
C ARG A 139 8.03 6.13 15.77
N GLU A 140 9.26 5.62 15.76
CA GLU A 140 9.52 4.18 15.60
C GLU A 140 8.76 3.33 16.63
N ALA A 141 8.71 3.79 17.89
CA ALA A 141 7.97 3.12 18.95
C ALA A 141 6.47 3.02 18.67
N ASP A 142 5.87 4.07 18.10
CA ASP A 142 4.44 4.10 17.75
C ASP A 142 4.13 3.12 16.63
N VAL A 143 4.99 3.06 15.60
CA VAL A 143 4.86 2.12 14.49
C VAL A 143 5.00 0.68 14.97
N SER A 144 5.98 0.39 15.81
CA SER A 144 6.19 -0.94 16.42
C SER A 144 5.01 -1.36 17.28
N ALA A 145 4.45 -0.44 18.07
CA ALA A 145 3.26 -0.70 18.86
C ALA A 145 2.04 -1.03 18.00
N MET A 146 1.86 -0.34 16.88
CA MET A 146 0.76 -0.63 15.94
C MET A 146 0.93 -1.98 15.23
N LEU A 147 2.15 -2.36 14.85
CA LEU A 147 2.44 -3.69 14.31
C LEU A 147 2.11 -4.79 15.34
N ALA A 148 2.53 -4.61 16.59
CA ALA A 148 2.21 -5.54 17.67
C ALA A 148 0.69 -5.67 17.91
N LYS A 149 -0.06 -4.56 17.89
CA LYS A 149 -1.53 -4.55 17.99
C LYS A 149 -2.19 -5.30 16.83
N ALA A 150 -1.64 -5.18 15.63
CA ALA A 150 -2.11 -5.92 14.46
C ALA A 150 -1.75 -7.42 14.51
N GLY A 151 -0.93 -7.85 15.48
CA GLY A 151 -0.47 -9.23 15.60
C GLY A 151 0.68 -9.59 14.67
N TYR A 152 1.40 -8.60 14.15
CA TYR A 152 2.56 -8.78 13.31
C TYR A 152 3.87 -8.65 14.09
N ASP A 153 4.95 -9.17 13.49
CA ASP A 153 6.30 -8.97 14.00
C ASP A 153 6.65 -7.47 13.96
N THR A 154 7.19 -6.96 15.05
CA THR A 154 7.60 -5.55 15.19
C THR A 154 8.70 -5.14 14.21
N SER A 155 9.44 -6.11 13.64
CA SER A 155 10.39 -5.87 12.56
C SER A 155 9.74 -5.45 11.23
N GLY A 156 8.44 -5.68 11.06
CA GLY A 156 7.71 -5.45 9.82
C GLY A 156 8.13 -6.36 8.67
N GLN A 157 8.85 -7.43 8.98
CA GLN A 157 9.32 -8.41 8.00
C GLN A 157 8.50 -9.69 8.06
N VAL A 158 8.24 -10.26 6.90
CA VAL A 158 7.49 -11.51 6.74
C VAL A 158 8.24 -12.49 5.87
N THR A 159 7.92 -13.76 5.98
CA THR A 159 8.38 -14.80 5.07
C THR A 159 7.61 -14.69 3.76
N LEU A 160 8.30 -14.56 2.65
CA LEU A 160 7.73 -14.63 1.31
C LEU A 160 8.15 -15.90 0.60
N TYR A 161 7.34 -16.31 -0.34
CA TYR A 161 7.57 -17.46 -1.21
C TYR A 161 7.69 -16.98 -2.65
N ASP A 162 8.60 -17.61 -3.41
CA ASP A 162 8.76 -17.33 -4.85
C ASP A 162 7.55 -17.90 -5.61
N GLY A 163 6.90 -17.06 -6.40
CA GLY A 163 5.75 -17.48 -7.22
C GLY A 163 6.07 -18.52 -8.29
N ARG A 164 7.32 -18.63 -8.71
CA ARG A 164 7.75 -19.59 -9.75
C ARG A 164 8.09 -20.96 -9.20
N THR A 165 8.86 -21.00 -8.10
CA THR A 165 9.37 -22.24 -7.51
C THR A 165 8.53 -22.72 -6.34
N GLY A 166 7.85 -21.82 -5.65
CA GLY A 166 7.14 -22.09 -4.41
C GLY A 166 8.06 -22.17 -3.18
N ASP A 167 9.37 -21.94 -3.35
CA ASP A 167 10.32 -21.96 -2.25
C ASP A 167 10.27 -20.67 -1.44
N ALA A 168 10.50 -20.78 -0.13
CA ALA A 168 10.64 -19.59 0.73
C ALA A 168 11.94 -18.86 0.40
N PHE A 169 11.91 -17.52 0.51
CA PHE A 169 13.13 -16.72 0.44
C PHE A 169 14.03 -16.99 1.65
N ASP A 170 15.34 -16.95 1.43
CA ASP A 170 16.35 -17.20 2.48
C ASP A 170 16.24 -16.27 3.68
N ARG A 171 15.70 -15.06 3.46
CA ARG A 171 15.53 -14.05 4.51
C ARG A 171 14.12 -13.49 4.49
N LYS A 172 13.64 -13.09 5.66
CA LYS A 172 12.41 -12.32 5.79
C LYS A 172 12.53 -11.00 5.00
N VAL A 173 11.43 -10.58 4.39
CA VAL A 173 11.33 -9.40 3.54
C VAL A 173 10.38 -8.40 4.16
N THR A 174 10.71 -7.10 4.06
CA THR A 174 9.79 -6.01 4.43
C THR A 174 8.63 -5.96 3.44
N VAL A 175 7.42 -6.18 3.94
CA VAL A 175 6.18 -6.12 3.16
C VAL A 175 5.19 -5.20 3.86
N GLY A 176 4.42 -4.45 3.10
CA GLY A 176 3.40 -3.59 3.65
C GLY A 176 2.62 -2.88 2.55
N ILE A 177 1.83 -1.90 2.95
CA ILE A 177 1.01 -1.10 2.06
C ILE A 177 1.59 0.31 1.96
N ILE A 178 1.84 0.75 0.74
CA ILE A 178 2.39 2.07 0.44
C ILE A 178 1.53 2.75 -0.64
N TYR A 179 1.44 4.07 -0.57
CA TYR A 179 0.73 4.88 -1.57
C TYR A 179 1.64 5.12 -2.78
N MET A 180 1.22 4.65 -3.95
CA MET A 180 1.97 4.76 -5.19
C MET A 180 1.22 5.60 -6.22
N LEU A 181 1.95 6.45 -6.94
CA LEU A 181 1.45 7.35 -7.97
C LEU A 181 2.04 6.97 -9.33
N LYS A 182 1.21 6.91 -10.35
CA LYS A 182 1.65 6.91 -11.74
C LYS A 182 1.94 8.35 -12.15
N LEU A 183 3.18 8.62 -12.57
CA LEU A 183 3.57 9.95 -13.03
C LEU A 183 3.24 10.12 -14.52
N HIS A 184 3.00 11.38 -14.94
CA HIS A 184 2.73 11.73 -16.35
C HIS A 184 4.00 11.72 -17.23
N HIS A 185 4.87 10.74 -17.00
CA HIS A 185 6.05 10.43 -17.80
C HIS A 185 5.87 9.04 -18.42
N LEU A 186 4.91 8.97 -19.35
CA LEU A 186 4.54 7.72 -20.01
C LEU A 186 5.55 7.38 -21.09
N VAL A 187 5.86 6.10 -21.22
CA VAL A 187 6.80 5.62 -22.25
C VAL A 187 6.31 5.91 -23.66
N ASP A 188 5.01 5.81 -23.90
CA ASP A 188 4.42 6.05 -25.22
C ASP A 188 4.65 7.47 -25.73
N ASP A 189 4.73 8.45 -24.83
CA ASP A 189 5.02 9.84 -25.18
C ASP A 189 6.51 10.07 -25.48
N LYS A 190 7.38 9.18 -25.04
CA LYS A 190 8.84 9.33 -25.11
C LYS A 190 9.50 8.41 -26.12
N ILE A 191 8.90 7.25 -26.39
CA ILE A 191 9.43 6.32 -27.39
C ILE A 191 9.43 6.98 -28.77
N HIS A 192 10.58 6.99 -29.43
CA HIS A 192 10.75 7.60 -30.70
C HIS A 192 11.81 6.85 -31.51
N ALA A 193 11.56 6.68 -32.79
CA ALA A 193 12.49 6.13 -33.74
C ALA A 193 12.33 6.82 -35.11
N ARG A 194 13.39 6.87 -35.86
CA ARG A 194 13.41 7.44 -37.21
C ARG A 194 14.33 6.63 -38.11
N SER A 195 13.82 6.26 -39.25
CA SER A 195 14.67 5.77 -40.37
C SER A 195 14.83 6.84 -41.43
N ILE A 196 13.72 7.37 -41.94
CA ILE A 196 13.65 8.47 -42.94
C ILE A 196 12.59 9.45 -42.45
N GLY A 197 12.81 10.74 -42.66
CA GLY A 197 11.86 11.77 -42.26
C GLY A 197 12.13 13.13 -42.86
N PRO A 198 11.38 14.16 -42.52
CA PRO A 198 11.50 15.51 -43.05
C PRO A 198 12.82 16.17 -42.65
N TYR A 199 13.31 17.04 -43.56
CA TYR A 199 14.53 17.84 -43.41
C TYR A 199 14.20 19.33 -43.51
N SER A 200 15.04 20.17 -42.93
CA SER A 200 14.97 21.62 -43.10
C SER A 200 15.23 21.99 -44.56
N LEU A 201 14.48 22.97 -45.08
CA LEU A 201 14.62 23.42 -46.49
C LEU A 201 15.97 24.06 -46.76
N VAL A 202 16.53 24.81 -45.82
CA VAL A 202 17.76 25.56 -46.00
C VAL A 202 19.00 24.74 -45.65
N THR A 203 19.02 24.19 -44.43
CA THR A 203 20.20 23.50 -43.90
C THR A 203 20.25 22.02 -44.27
N GLN A 204 19.18 21.44 -44.78
CA GLN A 204 19.04 20.02 -45.09
C GLN A 204 19.35 19.10 -43.90
N GLN A 205 19.13 19.61 -42.68
CA GLN A 205 19.28 18.85 -41.42
C GLN A 205 17.94 18.23 -40.99
N PRO A 206 17.93 17.09 -40.28
CA PRO A 206 16.73 16.54 -39.73
C PRO A 206 15.98 17.55 -38.85
N LEU A 207 14.66 17.61 -39.00
CA LEU A 207 13.83 18.43 -38.11
C LEU A 207 13.90 17.88 -36.67
N GLY A 208 13.70 18.73 -35.67
CA GLY A 208 13.63 18.35 -34.26
C GLY A 208 12.23 17.93 -33.83
N GLY A 209 12.15 17.20 -32.71
CA GLY A 209 10.89 16.84 -32.05
C GLY A 209 10.27 15.54 -32.55
N LYS A 210 9.61 14.84 -31.60
CA LYS A 210 8.96 13.54 -31.82
C LYS A 210 7.80 13.64 -32.82
N ALA A 211 6.97 14.67 -32.71
CA ALA A 211 5.79 14.85 -33.53
C ALA A 211 6.12 15.06 -35.04
N GLN A 212 7.32 15.55 -35.34
CA GLN A 212 7.81 15.81 -36.69
C GLN A 212 8.71 14.70 -37.23
N PHE A 213 8.72 13.54 -36.60
CA PHE A 213 9.68 12.48 -36.87
C PHE A 213 11.13 12.99 -36.93
N GLY A 214 11.45 13.89 -36.02
CA GLY A 214 12.78 14.45 -35.88
C GLY A 214 13.82 13.44 -35.42
N GLY A 215 15.07 13.71 -35.63
CA GLY A 215 16.13 12.78 -35.23
C GLY A 215 17.49 13.43 -35.25
#